data_5fce6c5b443a4fe853eab7cbf57db945
#
_entry.id   5fce6c5b443a4fe853eab7cbf57db945
#
_cell.length_a   1.000
_cell.length_b   1.000
_cell.length_c   1.000
_cell.angle_alpha   90.00
_cell.angle_beta   90.00
_cell.angle_gamma   90.00
#
_symmetry.space_group_name_H-M   'P 1'
#
loop_
_entity.id
_entity.type
_entity.pdbx_description
1 polymer ?
#
loop_
_entity_poly.entity_id
_entity_poly.type
_entity_poly.pdbx_seq_one_letter_code
_entity_poly.pdbx_strand_id
1 'polypeptide(L)'
;YLSPLDAGLYSGVSIIGRIVIFATSPFIVVLLPSINSRPYERLKLLKKALLYIIATGLLCLTVFSFASKQIIGFVVGGQYVGGEEYLQKMTILFMLVAILNTLMYYHISTKDHKPVYVGLFGLGLLFIKIVNKHGNVDNILNSIILSVSAMLFYMLFLMSLSPRIKALRKQVSNE
;
A
#
# COMPACT_ATOMS: atom_id res chain seq x y z
N TYR A 1 9.38 -23.91 4.16
CA TYR A 1 8.90 -23.44 2.86
C TYR A 1 9.95 -22.59 2.11
N LEU A 2 10.79 -21.81 2.81
CA LEU A 2 11.88 -21.02 2.26
C LEU A 2 13.21 -21.48 2.84
N SER A 3 14.31 -21.35 2.07
CA SER A 3 15.64 -21.56 2.63
C SER A 3 15.94 -20.50 3.70
N PRO A 4 16.83 -20.77 4.69
CA PRO A 4 17.21 -19.76 5.69
C PRO A 4 17.78 -18.49 5.06
N LEU A 5 18.47 -18.59 3.96
CA LEU A 5 19.05 -17.47 3.21
C LEU A 5 17.93 -16.63 2.55
N ASP A 6 16.97 -17.29 1.90
CA ASP A 6 15.83 -16.61 1.28
C ASP A 6 14.93 -15.91 2.32
N ALA A 7 14.73 -16.57 3.47
CA ALA A 7 13.96 -15.98 4.58
C ALA A 7 14.67 -14.74 5.15
N GLY A 8 16.01 -14.80 5.29
CA GLY A 8 16.83 -13.66 5.71
C GLY A 8 16.77 -12.50 4.72
N LEU A 9 16.91 -12.79 3.42
CA LEU A 9 16.79 -11.82 2.34
C LEU A 9 15.41 -11.14 2.35
N TYR A 10 14.34 -11.93 2.38
CA TYR A 10 12.97 -11.44 2.44
C TYR A 10 12.73 -10.53 3.65
N SER A 11 13.20 -10.94 4.82
CA SER A 11 13.07 -10.16 6.06
C SER A 11 13.81 -8.82 5.95
N GLY A 12 15.08 -8.85 5.53
CA GLY A 12 15.91 -7.64 5.42
C GLY A 12 15.36 -6.65 4.40
N VAL A 13 15.00 -7.12 3.21
CA VAL A 13 14.43 -6.29 2.14
C VAL A 13 13.06 -5.73 2.57
N SER A 14 12.26 -6.52 3.32
CA SER A 14 10.98 -6.07 3.86
C SER A 14 11.15 -4.90 4.85
N ILE A 15 12.19 -4.92 5.68
CA ILE A 15 12.47 -3.83 6.62
C ILE A 15 12.76 -2.53 5.86
N ILE A 16 13.60 -2.59 4.80
CA ILE A 16 13.91 -1.42 3.98
C ILE A 16 12.65 -0.91 3.26
N GLY A 17 11.88 -1.79 2.64
CA GLY A 17 10.66 -1.43 1.93
C GLY A 17 9.61 -0.73 2.81
N ARG A 18 9.54 -1.06 4.11
CA ARG A 18 8.65 -0.40 5.08
C ARG A 18 8.91 1.09 5.27
N ILE A 19 10.05 1.60 4.83
CA ILE A 19 10.36 3.05 4.85
C ILE A 19 9.23 3.83 4.17
N VAL A 20 8.62 3.30 3.11
CA VAL A 20 7.48 3.94 2.43
C VAL A 20 6.30 4.15 3.38
N ILE A 21 5.97 3.13 4.19
CA ILE A 21 4.88 3.24 5.17
C ILE A 21 5.24 4.25 6.26
N PHE A 22 6.46 4.20 6.79
CA PHE A 22 6.90 5.12 7.84
C PHE A 22 6.92 6.57 7.35
N ALA A 23 7.34 6.83 6.11
CA ALA A 23 7.35 8.16 5.53
C ALA A 23 5.93 8.71 5.29
N THR A 24 4.96 7.84 5.02
CA THR A 24 3.58 8.24 4.71
C THR A 24 2.65 8.23 5.93
N SER A 25 2.99 7.49 6.99
CA SER A 25 2.14 7.31 8.18
C SER A 25 1.76 8.62 8.88
N PRO A 26 2.62 9.63 9.08
CA PRO A 26 2.21 10.87 9.73
C PRO A 26 1.09 11.59 8.97
N PHE A 27 1.13 11.55 7.64
CA PHE A 27 0.07 12.14 6.81
C PHE A 27 -1.26 11.41 6.98
N ILE A 28 -1.22 10.09 7.06
CA ILE A 28 -2.42 9.26 7.25
C ILE A 28 -3.06 9.56 8.61
N VAL A 29 -2.27 9.67 9.67
CA VAL A 29 -2.75 9.97 11.03
C VAL A 29 -3.43 11.33 11.11
N VAL A 30 -2.88 12.35 10.44
CA VAL A 30 -3.46 13.71 10.42
C VAL A 30 -4.71 13.78 9.53
N LEU A 31 -4.82 12.90 8.54
CA LEU A 31 -5.95 12.88 7.61
C LEU A 31 -7.28 12.63 8.32
N LEU A 32 -7.31 11.71 9.28
CA LEU A 32 -8.54 11.26 9.96
C LEU A 32 -9.27 12.42 10.70
N PRO A 33 -8.63 13.19 11.59
CA PRO A 33 -9.28 14.33 12.23
C PRO A 33 -9.61 15.44 11.23
N SER A 34 -8.77 15.64 10.20
CA SER A 34 -9.01 16.67 9.17
C SER A 34 -10.25 16.38 8.32
N ILE A 35 -10.52 15.13 8.00
CA ILE A 35 -11.73 14.69 7.27
C ILE A 35 -12.99 14.91 8.14
N ASN A 36 -12.89 14.67 9.45
CA ASN A 36 -14.02 14.85 10.36
C ASN A 36 -14.38 16.32 10.58
N SER A 37 -13.37 17.18 10.69
CA SER A 37 -13.57 18.62 10.92
C SER A 37 -14.03 19.39 9.67
N ARG A 38 -13.73 18.88 8.46
CA ARG A 38 -14.02 19.57 7.19
C ARG A 38 -14.79 18.69 6.21
N PRO A 39 -16.09 18.45 6.44
CA PRO A 39 -16.90 17.53 5.64
C PRO A 39 -16.96 17.88 4.14
N TYR A 40 -16.94 19.17 3.80
CA TYR A 40 -16.99 19.63 2.40
C TYR A 40 -15.67 19.44 1.64
N GLU A 41 -14.53 19.36 2.34
CA GLU A 41 -13.20 19.19 1.73
C GLU A 41 -12.70 17.76 1.73
N ARG A 42 -13.49 16.79 2.16
CA ARG A 42 -13.06 15.37 2.33
C ARG A 42 -12.37 14.78 1.12
N LEU A 43 -12.96 14.97 -0.07
CA LEU A 43 -12.38 14.43 -1.32
C LEU A 43 -11.09 15.15 -1.70
N LYS A 44 -11.00 16.47 -1.45
CA LYS A 44 -9.79 17.26 -1.72
C LYS A 44 -8.64 16.82 -0.80
N LEU A 45 -8.93 16.59 0.47
CA LEU A 45 -7.97 16.08 1.44
C LEU A 45 -7.48 14.66 1.07
N LEU A 46 -8.42 13.78 0.71
CA LEU A 46 -8.07 12.43 0.25
C LEU A 46 -7.16 12.46 -0.99
N LYS A 47 -7.50 13.27 -1.99
CA LYS A 47 -6.66 13.42 -3.20
C LYS A 47 -5.25 13.92 -2.87
N LYS A 48 -5.12 14.91 -1.97
CA LYS A 48 -3.82 15.41 -1.51
C LYS A 48 -3.00 14.32 -0.81
N ALA A 49 -3.63 13.53 0.07
CA ALA A 49 -2.96 12.43 0.75
C ALA A 49 -2.50 11.34 -0.22
N LEU A 50 -3.35 10.94 -1.17
CA LEU A 50 -3.00 9.96 -2.19
C LEU A 50 -1.84 10.47 -3.07
N LEU A 51 -1.89 11.72 -3.50
CA LEU A 51 -0.81 12.34 -4.28
C LEU A 51 0.52 12.31 -3.52
N TYR A 52 0.51 12.66 -2.22
CA TYR A 52 1.69 12.60 -1.37
C TYR A 52 2.25 11.17 -1.26
N ILE A 53 1.39 10.17 -1.03
CA ILE A 53 1.81 8.77 -0.93
C ILE A 53 2.43 8.28 -2.24
N ILE A 54 1.81 8.62 -3.38
CA ILE A 54 2.32 8.23 -4.70
C ILE A 54 3.67 8.93 -4.96
N ALA A 55 3.79 10.22 -4.67
CA ALA A 55 5.04 10.96 -4.85
C ALA A 55 6.16 10.38 -3.98
N THR A 56 5.88 10.10 -2.69
CA THR A 56 6.85 9.49 -1.77
C THR A 56 7.23 8.07 -2.21
N GLY A 57 6.24 7.26 -2.64
CA GLY A 57 6.49 5.91 -3.14
C GLY A 57 7.35 5.90 -4.41
N LEU A 58 7.08 6.80 -5.35
CA LEU A 58 7.88 6.96 -6.57
C LEU A 58 9.31 7.45 -6.26
N LEU A 59 9.45 8.38 -5.31
CA LEU A 59 10.76 8.83 -4.84
C LEU A 59 11.56 7.65 -4.25
N CYS A 60 10.95 6.86 -3.38
CA CYS A 60 11.59 5.67 -2.81
C CYS A 60 11.95 4.64 -3.90
N LEU A 61 11.05 4.39 -4.86
CA LEU A 61 11.34 3.50 -5.99
C LEU A 61 12.55 3.99 -6.79
N THR A 62 12.63 5.29 -7.08
CA THR A 62 13.75 5.88 -7.81
C THR A 62 15.06 5.70 -7.03
N VAL A 63 15.08 6.05 -5.75
CA VAL A 63 16.26 5.90 -4.88
C VAL A 63 16.69 4.43 -4.80
N PHE A 64 15.74 3.51 -4.58
CA PHE A 64 16.04 2.09 -4.46
C PHE A 64 16.42 1.45 -5.80
N SER A 65 16.01 2.00 -6.95
CA SER A 65 16.47 1.52 -8.26
C SER A 65 17.95 1.87 -8.51
N PHE A 66 18.39 3.04 -8.09
CA PHE A 66 19.78 3.49 -8.30
C PHE A 66 20.76 3.00 -7.23
N ALA A 67 20.31 2.89 -5.98
CA ALA A 67 21.18 2.61 -4.84
C ALA A 67 20.88 1.27 -4.15
N SER A 68 20.13 0.35 -4.78
CA SER A 68 19.71 -0.92 -4.18
C SER A 68 20.86 -1.75 -3.61
N LYS A 69 21.94 -1.93 -4.37
CA LYS A 69 23.12 -2.72 -3.95
C LYS A 69 23.76 -2.16 -2.69
N GLN A 70 23.98 -0.84 -2.67
CA GLN A 70 24.59 -0.16 -1.53
C GLN A 70 23.70 -0.24 -0.29
N ILE A 71 22.41 -0.02 -0.46
CA ILE A 71 21.42 -0.06 0.63
C ILE A 71 21.29 -1.46 1.20
N ILE A 72 21.17 -2.49 0.36
CA ILE A 72 21.07 -3.89 0.82
C ILE A 72 22.39 -4.29 1.50
N GLY A 73 23.54 -4.00 0.89
CA GLY A 73 24.84 -4.32 1.45
C GLY A 73 25.11 -3.68 2.80
N PHE A 74 24.65 -2.44 3.00
CA PHE A 74 24.83 -1.71 4.25
C PHE A 74 23.84 -2.12 5.35
N VAL A 75 22.56 -2.35 5.00
CA VAL A 75 21.49 -2.59 5.98
C VAL A 75 21.32 -4.08 6.30
N VAL A 76 21.41 -4.93 5.29
CA VAL A 76 21.12 -6.37 5.43
C VAL A 76 22.41 -7.19 5.47
N GLY A 77 23.44 -6.74 4.76
CA GLY A 77 24.75 -7.38 4.68
C GLY A 77 25.11 -7.79 3.26
N GLY A 78 26.44 -7.81 2.98
CA GLY A 78 26.97 -8.08 1.65
C GLY A 78 26.60 -9.44 1.05
N GLN A 79 26.27 -10.43 1.88
CA GLN A 79 25.83 -11.76 1.45
C GLN A 79 24.44 -11.76 0.78
N TYR A 80 23.66 -10.70 0.94
CA TYR A 80 22.31 -10.54 0.39
C TYR A 80 22.27 -9.64 -0.85
N VAL A 81 23.43 -9.23 -1.36
CA VAL A 81 23.53 -8.54 -2.66
C VAL A 81 23.02 -9.49 -3.75
N GLY A 82 22.12 -9.00 -4.60
CA GLY A 82 21.34 -9.82 -5.55
C GLY A 82 19.83 -9.79 -5.26
N GLY A 83 19.44 -9.20 -4.12
CA GLY A 83 18.02 -9.00 -3.74
C GLY A 83 17.39 -7.71 -4.24
N GLU A 84 18.01 -7.03 -5.22
CA GLU A 84 17.57 -5.71 -5.70
C GLU A 84 16.15 -5.74 -6.26
N GLU A 85 15.82 -6.79 -7.00
CA GLU A 85 14.47 -6.99 -7.56
C GLU A 85 13.41 -7.13 -6.48
N TYR A 86 13.73 -7.85 -5.39
CA TYR A 86 12.84 -7.99 -4.25
C TYR A 86 12.61 -6.66 -3.52
N LEU A 87 13.63 -5.81 -3.44
CA LEU A 87 13.51 -4.47 -2.84
C LEU A 87 12.53 -3.60 -3.63
N GLN A 88 12.61 -3.61 -4.95
CA GLN A 88 11.67 -2.88 -5.81
C GLN A 88 10.23 -3.41 -5.65
N LYS A 89 10.04 -4.73 -5.70
CA LYS A 89 8.73 -5.36 -5.49
C LYS A 89 8.15 -5.04 -4.10
N MET A 90 8.99 -5.05 -3.05
CA MET A 90 8.59 -4.67 -1.70
C MET A 90 8.18 -3.20 -1.61
N THR A 91 8.91 -2.32 -2.29
CA THR A 91 8.59 -0.89 -2.32
C THR A 91 7.23 -0.65 -2.97
N ILE A 92 6.96 -1.31 -4.09
CA ILE A 92 5.65 -1.26 -4.77
C ILE A 92 4.56 -1.80 -3.84
N LEU A 93 4.79 -2.94 -3.20
CA LEU A 93 3.85 -3.53 -2.25
C LEU A 93 3.49 -2.57 -1.12
N PHE A 94 4.50 -1.97 -0.47
CA PHE A 94 4.25 -1.06 0.65
C PHE A 94 3.62 0.26 0.21
N MET A 95 3.87 0.73 -1.01
CA MET A 95 3.15 1.86 -1.60
C MET A 95 1.66 1.52 -1.79
N LEU A 96 1.34 0.34 -2.33
CA LEU A 96 -0.05 -0.12 -2.48
C LEU A 96 -0.75 -0.27 -1.13
N VAL A 97 -0.05 -0.81 -0.13
CA VAL A 97 -0.56 -0.93 1.25
C VAL A 97 -0.81 0.44 1.87
N ALA A 98 0.07 1.43 1.66
CA ALA A 98 -0.13 2.80 2.16
C ALA A 98 -1.36 3.46 1.51
N ILE A 99 -1.57 3.26 0.21
CA ILE A 99 -2.78 3.72 -0.49
C ILE A 99 -4.03 3.05 0.09
N LEU A 100 -4.00 1.72 0.27
CA LEU A 100 -5.11 0.97 0.83
C LEU A 100 -5.46 1.45 2.24
N ASN A 101 -4.46 1.61 3.12
CA ASN A 101 -4.64 2.14 4.47
C ASN A 101 -5.31 3.52 4.43
N THR A 102 -4.86 4.42 3.56
CA THR A 102 -5.44 5.77 3.42
C THR A 102 -6.92 5.72 3.04
N LEU A 103 -7.28 4.84 2.09
CA LEU A 103 -8.66 4.63 1.69
C LEU A 103 -9.49 4.02 2.83
N MET A 104 -8.93 3.07 3.59
CA MET A 104 -9.59 2.51 4.77
C MET A 104 -9.86 3.57 5.84
N TYR A 105 -8.87 4.41 6.16
CA TYR A 105 -9.04 5.54 7.10
C TYR A 105 -10.10 6.54 6.62
N TYR A 106 -10.15 6.84 5.32
CA TYR A 106 -11.19 7.69 4.75
C TYR A 106 -12.58 7.12 4.99
N HIS A 107 -12.80 5.83 4.73
CA HIS A 107 -14.09 5.17 4.94
C HIS A 107 -14.47 5.09 6.41
N ILE A 108 -13.52 4.77 7.30
CA ILE A 108 -13.74 4.79 8.75
C ILE A 108 -14.20 6.17 9.21
N SER A 109 -13.54 7.24 8.73
CA SER A 109 -13.91 8.63 9.04
C SER A 109 -15.33 8.99 8.58
N THR A 110 -15.82 8.35 7.51
CA THR A 110 -17.16 8.58 6.97
C THR A 110 -18.22 7.62 7.55
N LYS A 111 -17.85 6.81 8.58
CA LYS A 111 -18.70 5.79 9.19
C LYS A 111 -19.24 4.78 8.16
N ASP A 112 -18.42 4.42 7.17
CA ASP A 112 -18.75 3.41 6.17
C ASP A 112 -18.08 2.09 6.55
N HIS A 113 -18.85 1.02 6.68
CA HIS A 113 -18.37 -0.30 7.10
C HIS A 113 -17.82 -1.15 5.94
N LYS A 114 -17.93 -0.69 4.70
CA LYS A 114 -17.46 -1.42 3.51
C LYS A 114 -16.00 -1.88 3.57
N PRO A 115 -15.04 -1.13 4.18
CA PRO A 115 -13.66 -1.59 4.31
C PRO A 115 -13.48 -2.93 4.99
N VAL A 116 -14.37 -3.28 5.94
CA VAL A 116 -14.31 -4.56 6.65
C VAL A 116 -14.48 -5.73 5.67
N TYR A 117 -15.44 -5.62 4.75
CA TYR A 117 -15.66 -6.65 3.74
C TYR A 117 -14.50 -6.75 2.75
N VAL A 118 -13.90 -5.61 2.38
CA VAL A 118 -12.70 -5.58 1.53
C VAL A 118 -11.54 -6.28 2.22
N GLY A 119 -11.34 -6.02 3.52
CA GLY A 119 -10.31 -6.68 4.32
C GLY A 119 -10.49 -8.20 4.39
N LEU A 120 -11.71 -8.65 4.71
CA LEU A 120 -12.03 -10.08 4.76
C LEU A 120 -11.85 -10.77 3.41
N PHE A 121 -12.31 -10.16 2.34
CA PHE A 121 -12.12 -10.66 0.98
C PHE A 121 -10.62 -10.77 0.62
N GLY A 122 -9.84 -9.75 0.92
CA GLY A 122 -8.41 -9.74 0.65
C GLY A 122 -7.64 -10.80 1.45
N LEU A 123 -7.97 -10.99 2.73
CA LEU A 123 -7.38 -12.05 3.55
C LEU A 123 -7.70 -13.44 2.98
N GLY A 124 -8.93 -13.67 2.54
CA GLY A 124 -9.33 -14.92 1.87
C GLY A 124 -8.53 -15.18 0.59
N LEU A 125 -8.37 -14.15 -0.26
CA LEU A 125 -7.56 -14.25 -1.48
C LEU A 125 -6.09 -14.53 -1.18
N LEU A 126 -5.51 -13.85 -0.19
CA LEU A 126 -4.13 -14.08 0.25
C LEU A 126 -3.94 -15.51 0.72
N PHE A 127 -4.82 -16.01 1.59
CA PHE A 127 -4.74 -17.37 2.11
C PHE A 127 -4.76 -18.41 0.99
N ILE A 128 -5.72 -18.31 0.07
CA ILE A 128 -5.85 -19.23 -1.08
C ILE A 128 -4.58 -19.21 -1.94
N LYS A 129 -4.02 -18.02 -2.23
CA LYS A 129 -2.85 -17.90 -3.09
C LYS A 129 -1.57 -18.41 -2.43
N ILE A 130 -1.38 -18.14 -1.14
CA ILE A 130 -0.20 -18.61 -0.41
C ILE A 130 -0.22 -20.15 -0.30
N VAL A 131 -1.37 -20.75 -0.02
CA VAL A 131 -1.51 -22.20 0.04
C VAL A 131 -1.19 -22.86 -1.30
N ASN A 132 -1.59 -22.25 -2.42
CA ASN A 132 -1.39 -22.81 -3.76
C ASN A 132 0.00 -22.52 -4.37
N LYS A 133 0.68 -21.44 -3.95
CA LYS A 133 1.96 -20.98 -4.54
C LYS A 133 2.95 -20.54 -3.46
N HIS A 134 3.56 -21.49 -2.75
CA HIS A 134 4.47 -21.20 -1.63
C HIS A 134 5.94 -21.60 -1.86
N GLY A 135 6.32 -21.99 -3.08
CA GLY A 135 7.65 -22.56 -3.34
C GLY A 135 8.80 -21.55 -3.47
N ASN A 136 8.54 -20.26 -3.69
CA ASN A 136 9.57 -19.24 -3.95
C ASN A 136 9.16 -17.88 -3.37
N VAL A 137 10.14 -17.08 -2.92
CA VAL A 137 9.95 -15.70 -2.44
C VAL A 137 9.19 -14.86 -3.47
N ASP A 138 9.55 -15.01 -4.74
CA ASP A 138 8.95 -14.30 -5.87
C ASP A 138 7.46 -14.61 -6.02
N ASN A 139 7.09 -15.88 -5.93
CA ASN A 139 5.69 -16.30 -5.99
C ASN A 139 4.87 -15.77 -4.83
N ILE A 140 5.46 -15.71 -3.64
CA ILE A 140 4.82 -15.15 -2.45
C ILE A 140 4.60 -13.65 -2.62
N LEU A 141 5.64 -12.90 -3.01
CA LEU A 141 5.55 -11.46 -3.24
C LEU A 141 4.53 -11.10 -4.31
N ASN A 142 4.58 -11.75 -5.46
CA ASN A 142 3.64 -11.52 -6.55
C ASN A 142 2.20 -11.84 -6.12
N SER A 143 2.01 -12.88 -5.29
CA SER A 143 0.69 -13.23 -4.75
C SER A 143 0.16 -12.14 -3.81
N ILE A 144 1.02 -11.56 -2.96
CA ILE A 144 0.64 -10.48 -2.05
C ILE A 144 0.32 -9.21 -2.84
N ILE A 145 1.19 -8.81 -3.78
CA ILE A 145 0.98 -7.63 -4.62
C ILE A 145 -0.34 -7.73 -5.38
N LEU A 146 -0.61 -8.89 -5.99
CA LEU A 146 -1.84 -9.11 -6.75
C LEU A 146 -3.08 -9.06 -5.84
N SER A 147 -2.99 -9.61 -4.63
CA SER A 147 -4.11 -9.58 -3.67
C SER A 147 -4.38 -8.16 -3.17
N VAL A 148 -3.33 -7.39 -2.83
CA VAL A 148 -3.47 -5.98 -2.40
C VAL A 148 -3.99 -5.12 -3.55
N SER A 149 -3.54 -5.36 -4.78
CA SER A 149 -4.05 -4.67 -5.97
C SER A 149 -5.54 -4.96 -6.22
N ALA A 150 -5.96 -6.21 -6.04
CA ALA A 150 -7.37 -6.59 -6.14
C ALA A 150 -8.22 -5.92 -5.05
N MET A 151 -7.70 -5.84 -3.81
CA MET A 151 -8.36 -5.11 -2.71
C MET A 151 -8.52 -3.63 -3.05
N LEU A 152 -7.47 -2.99 -3.58
CA LEU A 152 -7.51 -1.59 -4.00
C LEU A 152 -8.55 -1.37 -5.11
N PHE A 153 -8.54 -2.22 -6.13
CA PHE A 153 -9.51 -2.13 -7.22
C PHE A 153 -10.95 -2.26 -6.70
N TYR A 154 -11.20 -3.25 -5.85
CA TYR A 154 -12.52 -3.45 -5.24
C TYR A 154 -12.95 -2.26 -4.36
N MET A 155 -12.00 -1.69 -3.59
CA MET A 155 -12.25 -0.51 -2.77
C MET A 155 -12.63 0.72 -3.61
N LEU A 156 -11.87 0.98 -4.68
CA LEU A 156 -12.16 2.07 -5.62
C LEU A 156 -13.50 1.88 -6.34
N PHE A 157 -13.83 0.64 -6.70
CA PHE A 157 -15.12 0.29 -7.29
C PHE A 157 -16.26 0.60 -6.34
N LEU A 158 -16.18 0.19 -5.07
CA LEU A 158 -17.17 0.51 -4.04
C LEU A 158 -17.30 2.04 -3.82
N MET A 159 -16.18 2.75 -3.87
CA MET A 159 -16.19 4.22 -3.82
C MET A 159 -16.98 4.83 -4.98
N SER A 160 -16.79 4.33 -6.19
CA SER A 160 -17.46 4.86 -7.39
C SER A 160 -18.98 4.65 -7.36
N LEU A 161 -19.43 3.60 -6.70
CA LEU A 161 -20.87 3.26 -6.54
C LEU A 161 -21.55 4.04 -5.42
N SER A 162 -20.77 4.68 -4.52
CA SER A 162 -21.34 5.37 -3.37
C SER A 162 -22.13 6.61 -3.79
N PRO A 163 -23.45 6.70 -3.47
CA PRO A 163 -24.29 7.84 -3.84
C PRO A 163 -23.81 9.16 -3.22
N ARG A 164 -23.12 9.09 -2.05
CA ARG A 164 -22.55 10.28 -1.38
C ARG A 164 -21.43 10.91 -2.20
N ILE A 165 -20.60 10.11 -2.88
CA ILE A 165 -19.52 10.62 -3.72
C ILE A 165 -20.08 11.20 -5.02
N LYS A 166 -21.15 10.60 -5.57
CA LYS A 166 -21.85 11.16 -6.74
C LYS A 166 -22.45 12.52 -6.44
N ALA A 167 -23.03 12.74 -5.26
CA ALA A 167 -23.57 14.03 -4.82
C ALA A 167 -22.47 15.08 -4.65
N LEU A 168 -21.34 14.76 -4.00
CA LEU A 168 -20.20 15.67 -3.83
C LEU A 168 -19.54 16.04 -5.18
N ARG A 169 -19.45 15.07 -6.12
CA ARG A 169 -18.90 15.33 -7.46
C ARG A 169 -19.77 16.32 -8.25
N LYS A 170 -21.09 16.28 -8.05
CA LYS A 170 -22.06 17.18 -8.71
C LYS A 170 -21.97 18.62 -8.15
N GLN A 171 -21.63 18.80 -6.87
CA GLN A 171 -21.41 20.11 -6.27
C GLN A 171 -20.13 20.77 -6.75
N VAL A 172 -19.03 20.02 -6.86
CA VAL A 172 -17.72 20.53 -7.34
C VAL A 172 -17.73 20.86 -8.84
N SER A 173 -18.65 20.26 -9.62
CA SER A 173 -18.78 20.53 -11.07
C SER A 173 -19.65 21.75 -11.38
N ASN A 174 -20.34 22.31 -10.38
CA ASN A 174 -21.23 23.45 -10.51
C ASN A 174 -20.63 24.76 -9.92
N GLU A 175 -19.38 24.68 -9.41
CA GLU A 175 -18.51 25.82 -9.04
C GLU A 175 -17.42 26.04 -10.13
#